data_6c238e44dd3cd1948ced4cb87c3e73f5
#
_entry.id   6c238e44dd3cd1948ced4cb87c3e73f5
#
_cell.length_a   1.000
_cell.length_b   1.000
_cell.length_c   1.000
_cell.angle_alpha   90.00
_cell.angle_beta   90.00
_cell.angle_gamma   90.00
#
_symmetry.space_group_name_H-M   'P 1'
#
loop_
_entity.id
_entity.type
_entity.pdbx_description
1 polymer ?
#
loop_
_entity_poly.entity_id
_entity_poly.type
_entity_poly.pdbx_seq_one_letter_code
_entity_poly.pdbx_strand_id
1 'polypeptide(L)'
;MYGMKMLTNFRLNMLNREAASPKYKSSEIIKNMDIKKRDIIADIGTGGGYFTYKFSIEVGIDGKVYALDTDQKSLDFVNNKSQQEVFGNIKTVKVSENGIYLPEKVDTIFLRNVFHHLPQRDEYFKNIGKFLKKDGKIVVIDYKKKGFSFTGIFGHYTSEQNMMDIM
;
A
#
# COMPACT_ATOMS: atom_id res chain seq x y z
N MET A 1 15.48 23.26 -6.67
CA MET A 1 14.97 21.96 -7.18
C MET A 1 15.69 20.75 -6.61
N TYR A 2 17.02 20.75 -6.49
CA TYR A 2 17.84 19.64 -5.92
C TYR A 2 17.52 19.33 -4.44
N GLY A 3 17.41 20.34 -3.57
CA GLY A 3 17.13 20.15 -2.14
C GLY A 3 15.77 19.52 -1.86
N MET A 4 14.74 19.85 -2.61
CA MET A 4 13.39 19.33 -2.43
C MET A 4 13.28 17.84 -2.83
N LYS A 5 14.03 17.40 -3.84
CA LYS A 5 14.13 15.98 -4.23
C LYS A 5 14.86 15.18 -3.16
N MET A 6 15.90 15.74 -2.56
CA MET A 6 16.68 15.10 -1.49
C MET A 6 15.83 14.90 -0.22
N LEU A 7 15.04 15.89 0.18
CA LEU A 7 14.12 15.78 1.33
C LEU A 7 13.02 14.74 1.08
N THR A 8 12.46 14.69 -0.12
CA THR A 8 11.45 13.69 -0.50
C THR A 8 12.03 12.27 -0.42
N ASN A 9 13.19 12.03 -1.02
CA ASN A 9 13.86 10.74 -0.97
C ASN A 9 14.21 10.31 0.46
N PHE A 10 14.63 11.26 1.31
CA PHE A 10 14.90 11.01 2.73
C PHE A 10 13.63 10.54 3.45
N ARG A 11 12.49 11.24 3.26
CA ARG A 11 11.20 10.87 3.84
C ARG A 11 10.77 9.46 3.40
N LEU A 12 10.83 9.16 2.11
CA LEU A 12 10.44 7.86 1.56
C LEU A 12 11.33 6.72 2.06
N ASN A 13 12.64 6.97 2.19
CA ASN A 13 13.55 6.01 2.80
C ASN A 13 13.26 5.80 4.30
N MET A 14 12.84 6.84 5.04
CA MET A 14 12.40 6.68 6.43
C MET A 14 11.15 5.79 6.51
N LEU A 15 10.15 5.99 5.65
CA LEU A 15 8.96 5.13 5.59
C LEU A 15 9.33 3.66 5.33
N ASN A 16 10.30 3.41 4.44
CA ASN A 16 10.80 2.06 4.18
C ASN A 16 11.51 1.45 5.39
N ARG A 17 12.34 2.22 6.11
CA ARG A 17 13.00 1.77 7.33
C ARG A 17 12.00 1.47 8.44
N GLU A 18 10.99 2.32 8.57
CA GLU A 18 9.89 2.09 9.50
C GLU A 18 9.16 0.78 9.17
N ALA A 19 8.72 0.61 7.92
CA ALA A 19 8.05 -0.61 7.49
C ALA A 19 8.91 -1.87 7.67
N ALA A 20 10.23 -1.77 7.51
CA ALA A 20 11.18 -2.86 7.72
C ALA A 20 11.43 -3.19 9.21
N SER A 21 11.06 -2.29 10.13
CA SER A 21 11.29 -2.49 11.56
C SER A 21 10.50 -3.69 12.10
N PRO A 22 11.10 -4.57 12.94
CA PRO A 22 10.41 -5.71 13.56
C PRO A 22 9.14 -5.35 14.32
N LYS A 23 9.06 -4.12 14.84
CA LYS A 23 7.88 -3.58 15.54
C LYS A 23 6.60 -3.66 14.71
N TYR A 24 6.71 -3.51 13.40
CA TYR A 24 5.55 -3.48 12.49
C TYR A 24 5.22 -4.84 11.88
N LYS A 25 5.98 -5.88 12.22
CA LYS A 25 5.71 -7.29 11.85
C LYS A 25 5.46 -7.50 10.35
N SER A 26 6.12 -6.73 9.50
CA SER A 26 5.86 -6.74 8.05
C SER A 26 6.05 -8.12 7.42
N SER A 27 7.04 -8.91 7.89
CA SER A 27 7.24 -10.29 7.41
C SER A 27 6.08 -11.22 7.81
N GLU A 28 5.50 -11.03 9.01
CA GLU A 28 4.34 -11.79 9.48
C GLU A 28 3.08 -11.42 8.66
N ILE A 29 2.90 -10.11 8.38
CA ILE A 29 1.82 -9.64 7.51
C ILE A 29 1.90 -10.32 6.14
N ILE A 30 3.05 -10.26 5.48
CA ILE A 30 3.26 -10.83 4.15
C ILE A 30 3.01 -12.34 4.17
N LYS A 31 3.53 -13.05 5.17
CA LYS A 31 3.31 -14.50 5.33
C LYS A 31 1.82 -14.85 5.47
N ASN A 32 1.07 -14.07 6.26
CA ASN A 32 -0.36 -14.30 6.49
C ASN A 32 -1.23 -13.91 5.30
N MET A 33 -0.71 -13.12 4.37
CA MET A 33 -1.43 -12.78 3.13
C MET A 33 -1.55 -13.95 2.16
N ASP A 34 -0.80 -15.04 2.36
CA ASP A 34 -0.84 -16.24 1.50
C ASP A 34 -0.75 -15.92 0.01
N ILE A 35 0.25 -15.09 -0.34
CA ILE A 35 0.52 -14.66 -1.71
C ILE A 35 1.05 -15.84 -2.52
N LYS A 36 0.49 -16.04 -3.71
CA LYS A 36 0.90 -17.11 -4.63
C LYS A 36 1.79 -16.57 -5.74
N LYS A 37 2.61 -17.44 -6.30
CA LYS A 37 3.32 -17.11 -7.55
C LYS A 37 2.29 -16.80 -8.64
N ARG A 38 2.59 -15.76 -9.44
CA ARG A 38 1.75 -15.23 -10.53
C ARG A 38 0.55 -14.40 -10.07
N ASP A 39 0.37 -14.18 -8.76
CA ASP A 39 -0.65 -13.25 -8.28
C ASP A 39 -0.43 -11.83 -8.82
N ILE A 40 -1.51 -11.10 -8.95
CA ILE A 40 -1.53 -9.68 -9.29
C ILE A 40 -1.96 -8.93 -8.03
N ILE A 41 -1.12 -8.03 -7.54
CA ILE A 41 -1.36 -7.28 -6.30
C ILE A 41 -1.43 -5.78 -6.60
N ALA A 42 -2.39 -5.09 -6.01
CA ALA A 42 -2.46 -3.64 -5.98
C ALA A 42 -2.08 -3.13 -4.59
N ASP A 43 -0.99 -2.37 -4.49
CA ASP A 43 -0.49 -1.74 -3.27
C ASP A 43 -0.89 -0.26 -3.26
N ILE A 44 -1.96 0.08 -2.54
CA ILE A 44 -2.53 1.43 -2.47
C ILE A 44 -1.85 2.24 -1.37
N GLY A 45 -1.32 3.41 -1.73
CA GLY A 45 -0.52 4.24 -0.84
C GLY A 45 0.89 3.66 -0.67
N THR A 46 1.51 3.28 -1.80
CA THR A 46 2.81 2.60 -1.82
C THR A 46 3.93 3.35 -1.08
N GLY A 47 3.87 4.68 -0.99
CA GLY A 47 4.86 5.51 -0.31
C GLY A 47 6.28 5.23 -0.81
N GLY A 48 7.17 4.72 0.06
CA GLY A 48 8.55 4.33 -0.29
C GLY A 48 8.67 2.98 -0.99
N GLY A 49 7.59 2.22 -1.15
CA GLY A 49 7.55 0.97 -1.91
C GLY A 49 8.01 -0.27 -1.14
N TYR A 50 8.17 -0.22 0.19
CA TYR A 50 8.64 -1.38 0.94
C TYR A 50 7.82 -2.65 0.65
N PHE A 51 6.49 -2.56 0.78
CA PHE A 51 5.60 -3.69 0.52
C PHE A 51 5.54 -4.03 -0.98
N THR A 52 5.51 -3.03 -1.85
CA THR A 52 5.58 -3.20 -3.31
C THR A 52 6.75 -4.12 -3.72
N TYR A 53 7.97 -3.86 -3.20
CA TYR A 53 9.15 -4.68 -3.53
C TYR A 53 9.04 -6.10 -2.94
N LYS A 54 8.53 -6.22 -1.73
CA LYS A 54 8.30 -7.53 -1.11
C LYS A 54 7.28 -8.36 -1.90
N PHE A 55 6.17 -7.75 -2.28
CA PHE A 55 5.16 -8.40 -3.12
C PHE A 55 5.72 -8.81 -4.48
N SER A 56 6.53 -7.96 -5.11
CA SER A 56 7.20 -8.27 -6.38
C SER A 56 8.03 -9.56 -6.29
N ILE A 57 8.76 -9.76 -5.20
CA ILE A 57 9.54 -10.98 -4.94
C ILE A 57 8.61 -12.19 -4.71
N GLU A 58 7.55 -12.01 -3.91
CA GLU A 58 6.63 -13.10 -3.59
C GLU A 58 5.87 -13.60 -4.81
N VAL A 59 5.30 -12.72 -5.62
CA VAL A 59 4.54 -13.13 -6.82
C VAL A 59 5.44 -13.66 -7.93
N GLY A 60 6.73 -13.31 -7.95
CA GLY A 60 7.71 -13.73 -8.95
C GLY A 60 7.55 -13.04 -10.30
N ILE A 61 8.42 -13.39 -11.25
CA ILE A 61 8.55 -12.69 -12.55
C ILE A 61 7.28 -12.73 -13.40
N ASP A 62 6.49 -13.80 -13.29
CA ASP A 62 5.22 -13.97 -14.01
C ASP A 62 4.02 -13.32 -13.28
N GLY A 63 4.20 -12.86 -12.04
CA GLY A 63 3.22 -12.08 -11.29
C GLY A 63 3.34 -10.60 -11.58
N LYS A 64 2.49 -9.78 -10.94
CA LYS A 64 2.50 -8.34 -11.18
C LYS A 64 2.15 -7.56 -9.91
N VAL A 65 2.79 -6.41 -9.71
CA VAL A 65 2.45 -5.49 -8.64
C VAL A 65 2.16 -4.10 -9.20
N TYR A 66 0.97 -3.62 -8.95
CA TYR A 66 0.59 -2.23 -9.18
C TYR A 66 0.88 -1.42 -7.93
N ALA A 67 1.81 -0.47 -8.02
CA ALA A 67 2.13 0.49 -6.97
C ALA A 67 1.31 1.76 -7.19
N LEU A 68 0.30 2.01 -6.35
CA LEU A 68 -0.63 3.12 -6.50
C LEU A 68 -0.36 4.18 -5.43
N ASP A 69 -0.30 5.45 -5.85
CA ASP A 69 -0.18 6.57 -4.92
C ASP A 69 -0.79 7.84 -5.53
N THR A 70 -1.22 8.77 -4.68
CA THR A 70 -1.65 10.11 -5.06
C THR A 70 -0.47 11.07 -5.25
N ASP A 71 0.69 10.76 -4.66
CA ASP A 71 1.91 11.57 -4.78
C ASP A 71 2.82 11.05 -5.90
N GLN A 72 2.95 11.82 -6.97
CA GLN A 72 3.83 11.48 -8.09
C GLN A 72 5.28 11.24 -7.67
N LYS A 73 5.76 11.93 -6.64
CA LYS A 73 7.12 11.77 -6.15
C LYS A 73 7.36 10.39 -5.52
N SER A 74 6.34 9.82 -4.86
CA SER A 74 6.37 8.44 -4.36
C SER A 74 6.47 7.46 -5.53
N LEU A 75 5.66 7.64 -6.56
CA LEU A 75 5.67 6.79 -7.76
C LEU A 75 7.01 6.86 -8.51
N ASP A 76 7.55 8.07 -8.68
CA ASP A 76 8.86 8.27 -9.31
C ASP A 76 9.98 7.58 -8.50
N PHE A 77 9.92 7.66 -7.18
CA PHE A 77 10.88 7.00 -6.28
C PHE A 77 10.80 5.47 -6.44
N VAL A 78 9.59 4.91 -6.40
CA VAL A 78 9.38 3.46 -6.58
C VAL A 78 9.83 3.00 -7.96
N ASN A 79 9.48 3.73 -9.01
CA ASN A 79 9.87 3.40 -10.38
C ASN A 79 11.39 3.42 -10.58
N ASN A 80 12.06 4.48 -10.12
CA ASN A 80 13.52 4.59 -10.22
C ASN A 80 14.22 3.43 -9.49
N LYS A 81 13.77 3.08 -8.29
CA LYS A 81 14.35 1.99 -7.52
C LYS A 81 14.04 0.63 -8.16
N SER A 82 12.85 0.42 -8.69
CA SER A 82 12.49 -0.83 -9.39
C SER A 82 13.34 -1.06 -10.63
N GLN A 83 13.69 0.00 -11.36
CA GLN A 83 14.59 -0.07 -12.51
C GLN A 83 16.02 -0.41 -12.09
N GLN A 84 16.53 0.19 -11.00
CA GLN A 84 17.88 -0.08 -10.49
C GLN A 84 18.05 -1.50 -9.96
N GLU A 85 17.03 -2.06 -9.31
CA GLU A 85 17.03 -3.41 -8.73
C GLU A 85 16.43 -4.47 -9.66
N VAL A 86 16.09 -4.08 -10.93
CA VAL A 86 15.57 -4.98 -11.98
C VAL A 86 14.24 -5.69 -11.59
N PHE A 87 13.35 -4.99 -10.90
CA PHE A 87 11.99 -5.47 -10.64
C PHE A 87 11.09 -5.24 -11.87
N GLY A 88 11.12 -6.15 -12.83
CA GLY A 88 10.41 -6.02 -14.10
C GLY A 88 8.87 -6.12 -14.01
N ASN A 89 8.35 -6.59 -12.89
CA ASN A 89 6.93 -6.86 -12.67
C ASN A 89 6.18 -5.79 -11.84
N ILE A 90 6.84 -4.65 -11.52
CA ILE A 90 6.22 -3.50 -10.85
C ILE A 90 5.73 -2.48 -11.87
N LYS A 91 4.51 -2.00 -11.72
CA LYS A 91 3.90 -0.92 -12.50
C LYS A 91 3.39 0.18 -11.58
N THR A 92 3.88 1.40 -11.73
CA THR A 92 3.40 2.55 -10.96
C THR A 92 2.15 3.14 -11.61
N VAL A 93 1.14 3.47 -10.81
CA VAL A 93 -0.15 4.03 -11.25
C VAL A 93 -0.51 5.20 -10.36
N LYS A 94 -0.67 6.38 -10.98
CA LYS A 94 -1.17 7.55 -10.26
C LYS A 94 -2.69 7.45 -10.11
N VAL A 95 -3.15 7.66 -8.86
CA VAL A 95 -4.57 7.60 -8.51
C VAL A 95 -5.02 8.90 -7.85
N SER A 96 -6.33 9.05 -7.65
CA SER A 96 -6.93 10.13 -6.88
C SER A 96 -7.35 9.65 -5.50
N GLU A 97 -7.64 10.58 -4.59
CA GLU A 97 -8.18 10.28 -3.27
C GLU A 97 -9.58 9.63 -3.32
N ASN A 98 -10.31 9.85 -4.41
CA ASN A 98 -11.69 9.38 -4.57
C ASN A 98 -11.81 7.99 -5.21
N GLY A 99 -10.69 7.40 -5.66
CA GLY A 99 -10.71 6.07 -6.25
C GLY A 99 -9.48 5.72 -7.06
N ILE A 100 -9.47 4.48 -7.50
CA ILE A 100 -8.39 3.91 -8.32
C ILE A 100 -8.94 3.48 -9.68
N TYR A 101 -8.03 3.36 -10.63
CA TYR A 101 -8.25 2.65 -11.87
C TYR A 101 -7.11 1.63 -12.08
N LEU A 102 -7.47 0.40 -12.41
CA LEU A 102 -6.54 -0.65 -12.77
C LEU A 102 -6.90 -1.20 -14.15
N PRO A 103 -5.91 -1.57 -14.99
CA PRO A 103 -6.17 -2.08 -16.34
C PRO A 103 -6.71 -3.52 -16.34
N GLU A 104 -6.62 -4.22 -15.20
CA GLU A 104 -7.05 -5.60 -15.03
C GLU A 104 -7.48 -5.87 -13.59
N LYS A 105 -8.16 -7.00 -13.37
CA LYS A 105 -8.53 -7.47 -12.04
C LYS A 105 -7.33 -8.08 -11.31
N VAL A 106 -7.29 -7.87 -10.00
CA VAL A 106 -6.18 -8.28 -9.13
C VAL A 106 -6.62 -9.36 -8.12
N ASP A 107 -5.67 -10.15 -7.64
CA ASP A 107 -5.89 -11.16 -6.60
C ASP A 107 -5.96 -10.53 -5.22
N THR A 108 -5.19 -9.47 -4.97
CA THR A 108 -5.15 -8.79 -3.68
C THR A 108 -5.06 -7.28 -3.87
N ILE A 109 -5.88 -6.55 -3.12
CA ILE A 109 -5.73 -5.11 -2.91
C ILE A 109 -5.20 -4.92 -1.48
N PHE A 110 -4.06 -4.25 -1.34
CA PHE A 110 -3.40 -4.01 -0.07
C PHE A 110 -3.39 -2.52 0.25
N LEU A 111 -3.73 -2.17 1.49
CA LEU A 111 -3.67 -0.81 2.03
C LEU A 111 -2.98 -0.83 3.39
N ARG A 112 -1.93 -0.02 3.56
CA ARG A 112 -1.27 0.12 4.87
C ARG A 112 -1.16 1.59 5.25
N ASN A 113 -1.72 1.96 6.41
CA ASN A 113 -1.76 3.33 6.93
C ASN A 113 -2.40 4.34 5.95
N VAL A 114 -3.39 3.91 5.20
CA VAL A 114 -4.14 4.69 4.20
C VAL A 114 -5.58 4.89 4.62
N PHE A 115 -6.18 3.87 5.25
CA PHE A 115 -7.61 3.82 5.55
C PHE A 115 -8.11 5.07 6.32
N HIS A 116 -7.34 5.56 7.28
CA HIS A 116 -7.70 6.74 8.07
C HIS A 116 -7.68 8.06 7.29
N HIS A 117 -7.08 8.10 6.11
CA HIS A 117 -7.07 9.25 5.20
C HIS A 117 -8.19 9.23 4.15
N LEU A 118 -8.86 8.07 3.96
CA LEU A 118 -9.85 7.91 2.90
C LEU A 118 -11.14 8.69 3.21
N PRO A 119 -11.60 9.57 2.29
CA PRO A 119 -12.93 10.13 2.33
C PRO A 119 -13.95 9.08 1.92
N GLN A 120 -15.21 9.20 2.35
CA GLN A 120 -16.33 8.36 1.88
C GLN A 120 -15.98 6.87 1.75
N ARG A 121 -15.50 6.27 2.86
CA ARG A 121 -14.89 4.93 2.88
C ARG A 121 -15.74 3.85 2.24
N ASP A 122 -17.05 3.82 2.52
CA ASP A 122 -17.99 2.83 1.98
C ASP A 122 -18.00 2.86 0.45
N GLU A 123 -18.09 4.05 -0.13
CA GLU A 123 -18.05 4.24 -1.57
C GLU A 123 -16.69 3.86 -2.15
N TYR A 124 -15.60 4.24 -1.46
CA TYR A 124 -14.24 3.91 -1.86
C TYR A 124 -14.04 2.39 -1.92
N PHE A 125 -14.39 1.65 -0.87
CA PHE A 125 -14.24 0.20 -0.82
C PHE A 125 -15.14 -0.51 -1.85
N LYS A 126 -16.37 -0.05 -2.04
CA LYS A 126 -17.24 -0.54 -3.11
C LYS A 126 -16.63 -0.32 -4.50
N ASN A 127 -15.95 0.80 -4.70
CA ASN A 127 -15.31 1.12 -5.98
C ASN A 127 -14.06 0.27 -6.22
N ILE A 128 -13.17 0.14 -5.24
CA ILE A 128 -11.96 -0.68 -5.41
C ILE A 128 -12.28 -2.17 -5.52
N GLY A 129 -13.33 -2.64 -4.84
CA GLY A 129 -13.79 -4.04 -4.93
C GLY A 129 -14.13 -4.49 -6.35
N LYS A 130 -14.52 -3.57 -7.24
CA LYS A 130 -14.78 -3.88 -8.66
C LYS A 130 -13.56 -4.39 -9.40
N PHE A 131 -12.35 -4.09 -8.90
CA PHE A 131 -11.09 -4.54 -9.47
C PHE A 131 -10.60 -5.87 -8.90
N LEU A 132 -11.31 -6.47 -7.95
CA LEU A 132 -10.97 -7.81 -7.47
C LEU A 132 -11.40 -8.89 -8.45
N LYS A 133 -10.59 -9.93 -8.57
CA LYS A 133 -11.00 -11.23 -9.12
C LYS A 133 -12.07 -11.86 -8.22
N LYS A 134 -12.75 -12.91 -8.70
CA LYS A 134 -13.84 -13.58 -7.98
C LYS A 134 -13.45 -14.01 -6.56
N ASP A 135 -12.23 -14.55 -6.41
CA ASP A 135 -11.71 -15.03 -5.12
C ASP A 135 -10.64 -14.08 -4.55
N GLY A 136 -10.64 -12.83 -5.03
CA GLY A 136 -9.72 -11.80 -4.59
C GLY A 136 -10.07 -11.26 -3.21
N LYS A 137 -9.09 -10.63 -2.55
CA LYS A 137 -9.22 -10.11 -1.18
C LYS A 137 -8.70 -8.69 -1.05
N ILE A 138 -9.27 -7.98 -0.06
CA ILE A 138 -8.74 -6.68 0.40
C ILE A 138 -8.05 -6.91 1.73
N VAL A 139 -6.83 -6.42 1.88
CA VAL A 139 -6.06 -6.48 3.12
C VAL A 139 -5.78 -5.06 3.60
N VAL A 140 -6.27 -4.72 4.77
CA VAL A 140 -6.10 -3.41 5.38
C VAL A 140 -5.28 -3.53 6.65
N ILE A 141 -4.20 -2.78 6.73
CA ILE A 141 -3.34 -2.65 7.91
C ILE A 141 -3.35 -1.19 8.35
N ASP A 142 -3.89 -0.92 9.52
CA ASP A 142 -3.91 0.45 10.06
C ASP A 142 -3.65 0.44 11.57
N TYR A 143 -3.44 1.62 12.15
CA TYR A 143 -3.15 1.75 13.57
C TYR A 143 -4.40 1.49 14.42
N LYS A 144 -4.25 0.67 15.46
CA LYS A 144 -5.28 0.59 16.51
C LYS A 144 -5.26 1.84 17.37
N LYS A 145 -6.45 2.35 17.72
CA LYS A 145 -6.61 3.43 18.68
C LYS A 145 -6.02 3.00 20.04
N LYS A 146 -4.89 3.59 20.42
CA LYS A 146 -4.32 3.43 21.77
C LYS A 146 -4.83 4.56 22.63
N GLY A 147 -5.65 4.28 23.66
CA GLY A 147 -6.24 5.18 24.63
C GLY A 147 -5.52 6.52 24.91
N PHE A 148 -5.31 6.93 26.15
CA PHE A 148 -4.67 8.20 26.54
C PHE A 148 -3.16 8.31 26.23
N SER A 149 -2.71 7.85 25.07
CA SER A 149 -1.36 8.16 24.59
C SER A 149 -1.39 9.47 23.80
N PHE A 150 -0.25 10.17 23.71
CA PHE A 150 -0.11 11.39 22.91
C PHE A 150 -0.61 11.16 21.46
N THR A 151 -0.28 10.04 20.87
CA THR A 151 -0.77 9.62 19.55
C THR A 151 -2.27 9.29 19.56
N GLY A 152 -2.83 8.79 20.66
CA GLY A 152 -4.27 8.51 20.81
C GLY A 152 -5.14 9.76 20.90
N ILE A 153 -4.57 10.89 21.34
CA ILE A 153 -5.29 12.18 21.47
C ILE A 153 -5.24 12.98 20.16
N PHE A 154 -4.12 12.94 19.44
CA PHE A 154 -3.88 13.75 18.24
C PHE A 154 -3.80 12.95 16.94
N GLY A 155 -3.81 11.63 17.00
CA GLY A 155 -3.77 10.77 15.81
C GLY A 155 -5.17 10.54 15.23
N HIS A 156 -5.26 10.49 13.92
CA HIS A 156 -6.48 10.09 13.21
C HIS A 156 -6.52 8.56 13.12
N TYR A 157 -7.27 7.91 14.02
CA TYR A 157 -7.41 6.46 14.06
C TYR A 157 -8.85 6.06 13.78
N THR A 158 -9.02 4.94 13.09
CA THR A 158 -10.31 4.30 12.88
C THR A 158 -10.44 3.09 13.83
N SER A 159 -11.60 2.90 14.43
CA SER A 159 -11.85 1.72 15.25
C SER A 159 -11.94 0.47 14.38
N GLU A 160 -11.56 -0.69 14.95
CA GLU A 160 -11.66 -1.99 14.26
C GLU A 160 -13.12 -2.28 13.81
N GLN A 161 -14.11 -1.94 14.67
CA GLN A 161 -15.53 -2.10 14.34
C GLN A 161 -15.92 -1.26 13.13
N ASN A 162 -15.54 0.02 13.09
CA ASN A 162 -15.85 0.88 11.93
C ASN A 162 -15.18 0.40 10.64
N MET A 163 -14.03 -0.31 10.73
CA MET A 163 -13.41 -0.92 9.56
C MET A 163 -14.21 -2.14 9.09
N MET A 164 -14.71 -2.96 10.01
CA MET A 164 -15.50 -4.15 9.68
C MET A 164 -16.87 -3.81 9.14
N ASP A 165 -17.51 -2.75 9.63
CA ASP A 165 -18.82 -2.31 9.17
C ASP A 165 -18.81 -1.74 7.73
N ILE A 166 -17.63 -1.39 7.21
CA ILE A 166 -17.43 -0.80 5.87
C ILE A 166 -17.04 -1.87 4.83
N MET A 167 -16.42 -2.96 5.25
CA MET A 167 -15.92 -4.02 4.35
C MET A 167 -16.92 -5.14 4.15
#